data_079ff77ee9d1b8a5df8fbfe8e323e161
#
_entry.id   079ff77ee9d1b8a5df8fbfe8e323e161
#
_cell.length_a   1.000
_cell.length_b   1.000
_cell.length_c   1.000
_cell.angle_alpha   90.00
_cell.angle_beta   90.00
_cell.angle_gamma   90.00
#
_symmetry.space_group_name_H-M   'P 1'
#
loop_
_entity.id
_entity.type
_entity.pdbx_description
1 polymer ?
#
loop_
_entity_poly.entity_id
_entity_poly.type
_entity_poly.pdbx_seq_one_letter_code
_entity_poly.pdbx_strand_id
1 'polypeptide(L)'
;MVRIIMRQSRKQTAWKKSRTFGDVKGGRRWPKLKDNIVKRKHSLLKPSEFDELPIYMVENPSKDFYFPITIDDIKNVLAQLPPEHVEGLTHIWLRKTNKKEKYQGVYTVGSGVRLITLYPFPKSNQLILGKERPTHKLLTWYKGYASEPQKEKDNWHIEFTEESARRYYLERLLLHEIGHYVNETLVRNKTARYKSENSAD
;
A
#
# COMPACT_ATOMS: atom_id res chain seq x y z
N MET A 1 -19.77 -2.51 -7.05
CA MET A 1 -20.42 -1.94 -5.83
C MET A 1 -19.32 -1.46 -4.89
N VAL A 2 -19.18 -0.14 -4.66
CA VAL A 2 -18.12 0.38 -3.77
C VAL A 2 -18.56 0.12 -2.32
N ARG A 3 -17.90 -0.79 -1.63
CA ARG A 3 -18.19 -1.08 -0.22
C ARG A 3 -17.51 -0.04 0.66
N ILE A 4 -18.29 0.92 1.17
CA ILE A 4 -17.80 1.86 2.20
C ILE A 4 -17.77 1.12 3.53
N ILE A 5 -16.59 0.71 3.94
CA ILE A 5 -16.40 0.09 5.27
C ILE A 5 -16.25 1.20 6.30
N MET A 6 -17.30 1.43 7.08
CA MET A 6 -17.23 2.34 8.22
C MET A 6 -16.27 1.80 9.28
N ARG A 7 -15.36 2.65 9.71
CA ARG A 7 -14.36 2.34 10.74
C ARG A 7 -15.05 2.04 12.06
N GLN A 8 -14.94 0.81 12.54
CA GLN A 8 -15.37 0.46 13.90
C GLN A 8 -14.62 1.33 14.93
N SER A 9 -15.34 1.82 15.92
CA SER A 9 -14.75 2.67 16.96
C SER A 9 -13.63 1.92 17.71
N ARG A 10 -12.63 2.65 18.20
CA ARG A 10 -11.53 2.11 19.02
C ARG A 10 -11.98 1.25 20.19
N LYS A 11 -13.23 1.38 20.62
CA LYS A 11 -13.82 0.60 21.73
C LYS A 11 -14.16 -0.85 21.36
N GLN A 12 -14.27 -1.16 20.07
CA GLN A 12 -14.68 -2.49 19.57
C GLN A 12 -13.53 -3.30 18.94
N THR A 13 -12.30 -2.76 18.94
CA THR A 13 -11.15 -3.47 18.40
C THR A 13 -10.78 -4.67 19.29
N ALA A 14 -10.70 -5.85 18.70
CA ALA A 14 -10.48 -7.14 19.38
C ALA A 14 -9.25 -7.18 20.30
N TRP A 15 -8.27 -6.29 20.12
CA TRP A 15 -7.07 -6.25 20.97
C TRP A 15 -7.33 -5.73 22.40
N LYS A 16 -8.45 -5.02 22.62
CA LYS A 16 -8.86 -4.63 23.98
C LYS A 16 -9.45 -5.79 24.79
N LYS A 17 -9.92 -6.83 24.13
CA LYS A 17 -10.46 -8.02 24.78
C LYS A 17 -9.37 -9.03 25.16
N SER A 18 -8.21 -8.96 24.54
CA SER A 18 -7.08 -9.84 24.84
C SER A 18 -5.83 -9.00 25.01
N ARG A 19 -5.38 -8.82 26.25
CA ARG A 19 -4.08 -8.21 26.57
C ARG A 19 -2.91 -9.14 26.23
N THR A 20 -3.18 -10.33 25.76
CA THR A 20 -2.20 -11.32 25.35
C THR A 20 -1.90 -11.15 23.87
N PHE A 21 -0.66 -10.83 23.58
CA PHE A 21 -0.11 -10.84 22.24
C PHE A 21 -0.06 -12.30 21.76
N GLY A 22 -1.00 -12.66 20.89
CA GLY A 22 -1.16 -14.02 20.39
C GLY A 22 -1.85 -14.94 21.38
N ASP A 23 -2.62 -15.88 20.88
CA ASP A 23 -3.19 -16.93 21.69
C ASP A 23 -2.06 -17.79 22.25
N VAL A 24 -1.92 -17.81 23.56
CA VAL A 24 -0.99 -18.70 24.25
C VAL A 24 -1.75 -19.98 24.56
N LYS A 25 -1.60 -20.98 23.72
CA LYS A 25 -2.02 -22.36 24.02
C LYS A 25 -0.78 -23.15 24.41
N GLY A 26 -0.74 -23.64 25.64
CA GLY A 26 0.36 -24.48 26.13
C GLY A 26 1.73 -23.77 26.15
N GLY A 27 1.79 -22.47 26.50
CA GLY A 27 3.04 -21.70 26.60
C GLY A 27 3.70 -21.35 25.28
N ARG A 28 3.14 -21.72 24.15
CA ARG A 28 3.67 -21.38 22.81
C ARG A 28 2.88 -20.24 22.19
N ARG A 29 3.56 -19.17 21.79
CA ARG A 29 3.00 -18.13 20.94
C ARG A 29 2.79 -18.70 19.53
N TRP A 30 1.54 -18.74 19.10
CA TRP A 30 1.22 -19.10 17.73
C TRP A 30 1.72 -18.00 16.76
N PRO A 31 2.26 -18.36 15.57
CA PRO A 31 2.75 -17.40 14.60
C PRO A 31 1.61 -16.69 13.83
N LYS A 32 0.53 -16.33 14.51
CA LYS A 32 -0.59 -15.55 13.95
C LYS A 32 -0.36 -14.04 14.03
N LEU A 33 0.87 -13.61 14.35
CA LEU A 33 1.16 -12.18 14.50
C LEU A 33 0.92 -11.41 13.19
N LYS A 34 1.25 -12.00 12.05
CA LYS A 34 0.99 -11.40 10.73
C LYS A 34 -0.51 -11.21 10.51
N ASP A 35 -1.31 -12.21 10.79
CA ASP A 35 -2.76 -12.17 10.67
C ASP A 35 -3.37 -11.06 11.53
N ASN A 36 -2.93 -10.96 12.76
CA ASN A 36 -3.40 -9.95 13.68
C ASN A 36 -2.93 -8.52 13.33
N ILE A 37 -1.78 -8.34 12.66
CA ILE A 37 -1.28 -7.01 12.30
C ILE A 37 -2.15 -6.36 11.24
N VAL A 38 -2.46 -7.04 10.15
CA VAL A 38 -3.31 -6.47 9.09
C VAL A 38 -4.71 -6.19 9.63
N LYS A 39 -5.32 -7.13 10.37
CA LYS A 39 -6.61 -6.93 11.00
C LYS A 39 -6.60 -5.78 12.01
N ARG A 40 -5.60 -5.67 12.85
CA ARG A 40 -5.50 -4.60 13.87
C ARG A 40 -5.14 -3.25 13.28
N LYS A 41 -4.15 -3.20 12.38
CA LYS A 41 -3.66 -1.94 11.80
C LYS A 41 -4.64 -1.38 10.78
N HIS A 42 -5.29 -2.23 10.00
CA HIS A 42 -6.09 -1.83 8.86
C HIS A 42 -7.57 -2.21 8.97
N SER A 43 -7.95 -3.03 9.96
CA SER A 43 -9.32 -3.57 10.12
C SER A 43 -9.80 -4.35 8.89
N LEU A 44 -8.88 -4.95 8.16
CA LEU A 44 -9.17 -5.72 6.95
C LEU A 44 -9.26 -7.21 7.27
N LEU A 45 -10.18 -7.86 6.62
CA LEU A 45 -10.37 -9.30 6.64
C LEU A 45 -9.98 -9.89 5.27
N LYS A 46 -9.61 -11.17 5.27
CA LYS A 46 -9.49 -11.94 4.04
C LYS A 46 -10.82 -11.84 3.28
N PRO A 47 -10.80 -11.51 1.97
CA PRO A 47 -12.00 -11.55 1.16
C PRO A 47 -12.63 -12.95 1.15
N SER A 48 -13.94 -13.01 0.99
CA SER A 48 -14.66 -14.24 0.71
C SER A 48 -14.49 -14.63 -0.77
N GLU A 49 -14.86 -15.85 -1.11
CA GLU A 49 -14.87 -16.34 -2.49
C GLU A 49 -15.92 -15.66 -3.39
N PHE A 50 -16.88 -14.94 -2.76
CA PHE A 50 -17.93 -14.19 -3.46
C PHE A 50 -17.56 -12.70 -3.66
N ASP A 51 -16.43 -12.24 -3.12
CA ASP A 51 -16.00 -10.86 -3.27
C ASP A 51 -15.31 -10.67 -4.64
N GLU A 52 -15.72 -9.65 -5.38
CA GLU A 52 -15.03 -9.22 -6.60
C GLU A 52 -13.70 -8.54 -6.23
N LEU A 53 -12.60 -9.06 -6.76
CA LEU A 53 -11.26 -8.60 -6.42
C LEU A 53 -10.65 -7.75 -7.55
N PRO A 54 -9.81 -6.78 -7.19
CA PRO A 54 -9.54 -6.31 -5.83
C PRO A 54 -10.67 -5.43 -5.27
N ILE A 55 -10.85 -5.48 -3.95
CA ILE A 55 -11.79 -4.60 -3.24
C ILE A 55 -11.19 -3.19 -3.17
N TYR A 56 -11.90 -2.20 -3.68
CA TYR A 56 -11.46 -0.81 -3.69
C TYR A 56 -12.02 -0.04 -2.50
N MET A 57 -11.17 0.72 -1.83
CA MET A 57 -11.54 1.56 -0.69
C MET A 57 -11.02 2.98 -0.89
N VAL A 58 -11.86 3.96 -0.58
CA VAL A 58 -11.49 5.38 -0.69
C VAL A 58 -11.86 6.08 0.61
N GLU A 59 -10.89 6.79 1.19
CA GLU A 59 -11.12 7.73 2.29
C GLU A 59 -10.98 9.16 1.78
N ASN A 60 -11.78 10.09 2.30
CA ASN A 60 -11.61 11.49 1.98
C ASN A 60 -10.27 12.01 2.53
N PRO A 61 -9.42 12.62 1.72
CA PRO A 61 -8.18 13.20 2.20
C PRO A 61 -8.45 14.42 3.09
N SER A 62 -7.42 14.85 3.84
CA SER A 62 -7.49 16.12 4.57
C SER A 62 -7.60 17.29 3.61
N LYS A 63 -8.08 18.45 4.09
CA LYS A 63 -8.31 19.66 3.26
C LYS A 63 -7.10 20.12 2.43
N ASP A 64 -5.88 19.83 2.89
CA ASP A 64 -4.62 20.24 2.26
C ASP A 64 -4.05 19.20 1.29
N PHE A 65 -4.80 18.11 1.07
CA PHE A 65 -4.38 16.98 0.23
C PHE A 65 -5.48 16.58 -0.75
N TYR A 66 -5.09 15.87 -1.80
CA TYR A 66 -5.99 15.29 -2.79
C TYR A 66 -5.43 13.97 -3.33
N PHE A 67 -6.26 13.16 -3.96
CA PHE A 67 -5.80 12.03 -4.74
C PHE A 67 -5.68 12.46 -6.20
N PRO A 68 -4.49 12.41 -6.82
CA PRO A 68 -4.31 12.77 -8.23
C PRO A 68 -4.89 11.72 -9.18
N ILE A 69 -5.38 10.61 -8.66
CA ILE A 69 -5.93 9.47 -9.40
C ILE A 69 -7.28 9.04 -8.83
N THR A 70 -8.09 8.42 -9.66
CA THR A 70 -9.38 7.81 -9.33
C THR A 70 -9.28 6.28 -9.27
N ILE A 71 -10.31 5.61 -8.77
CA ILE A 71 -10.41 4.16 -8.84
C ILE A 71 -10.48 3.66 -10.29
N ASP A 72 -11.14 4.41 -11.17
CA ASP A 72 -11.23 4.02 -12.59
C ASP A 72 -9.88 4.13 -13.29
N ASP A 73 -9.04 5.11 -12.94
CA ASP A 73 -7.66 5.17 -13.41
C ASP A 73 -6.87 3.92 -13.00
N ILE A 74 -7.01 3.50 -11.75
CA ILE A 74 -6.35 2.29 -11.24
C ILE A 74 -6.85 1.06 -12.00
N LYS A 75 -8.16 0.89 -12.16
CA LYS A 75 -8.73 -0.22 -12.92
C LYS A 75 -8.20 -0.29 -14.35
N ASN A 76 -8.10 0.86 -15.01
CA ASN A 76 -7.56 0.93 -16.37
C ASN A 76 -6.09 0.49 -16.45
N VAL A 77 -5.27 0.83 -15.46
CA VAL A 77 -3.89 0.34 -15.38
C VAL A 77 -3.86 -1.17 -15.12
N LEU A 78 -4.64 -1.67 -14.17
CA LEU A 78 -4.68 -3.11 -13.86
C LEU A 78 -5.13 -3.95 -15.05
N ALA A 79 -6.09 -3.46 -15.84
CA ALA A 79 -6.59 -4.14 -17.02
C ALA A 79 -5.55 -4.27 -18.15
N GLN A 80 -4.50 -3.43 -18.14
CA GLN A 80 -3.40 -3.48 -19.10
C GLN A 80 -2.24 -4.38 -18.68
N LEU A 81 -2.24 -4.84 -17.42
CA LEU A 81 -1.19 -5.71 -16.90
C LEU A 81 -1.50 -7.18 -17.17
N PRO A 82 -0.47 -8.03 -17.27
CA PRO A 82 -0.66 -9.48 -17.32
C PRO A 82 -1.49 -9.96 -16.11
N PRO A 83 -2.45 -10.88 -16.31
CA PRO A 83 -3.31 -11.37 -15.22
C PRO A 83 -2.53 -11.86 -13.99
N GLU A 84 -1.40 -12.54 -14.20
CA GLU A 84 -0.54 -13.04 -13.13
C GLU A 84 0.10 -11.94 -12.25
N HIS A 85 0.13 -10.69 -12.75
CA HIS A 85 0.62 -9.54 -11.98
C HIS A 85 -0.45 -8.89 -11.11
N VAL A 86 -1.71 -9.26 -11.29
CA VAL A 86 -2.84 -8.65 -10.57
C VAL A 86 -3.72 -9.68 -9.87
N GLU A 87 -3.74 -10.91 -10.37
CA GLU A 87 -4.48 -12.01 -9.78
C GLU A 87 -4.03 -12.28 -8.34
N GLY A 88 -4.97 -12.20 -7.41
CA GLY A 88 -4.69 -12.36 -5.98
C GLY A 88 -4.34 -11.08 -5.24
N LEU A 89 -4.26 -9.90 -5.89
CA LEU A 89 -4.42 -8.64 -5.17
C LEU A 89 -5.82 -8.61 -4.56
N THR A 90 -5.89 -8.34 -3.25
CA THR A 90 -7.18 -8.41 -2.55
C THR A 90 -7.78 -7.05 -2.29
N HIS A 91 -6.96 -6.04 -2.08
CA HIS A 91 -7.43 -4.70 -1.75
C HIS A 91 -6.53 -3.62 -2.35
N ILE A 92 -7.15 -2.53 -2.77
CA ILE A 92 -6.48 -1.28 -3.11
C ILE A 92 -7.17 -0.16 -2.33
N TRP A 93 -6.38 0.60 -1.58
CA TRP A 93 -6.89 1.60 -0.66
C TRP A 93 -6.30 2.98 -0.92
N LEU A 94 -7.12 3.90 -1.38
CA LEU A 94 -6.84 5.33 -1.35
C LEU A 94 -7.12 5.83 0.08
N ARG A 95 -6.06 5.89 0.89
CA ARG A 95 -6.17 6.10 2.33
C ARG A 95 -5.71 7.50 2.69
N LYS A 96 -6.52 8.20 3.48
CA LYS A 96 -6.09 9.49 4.02
C LYS A 96 -4.79 9.34 4.79
N THR A 97 -3.86 10.26 4.56
CA THR A 97 -2.60 10.29 5.28
C THR A 97 -2.82 10.56 6.76
N ASN A 98 -1.95 10.03 7.60
CA ASN A 98 -1.75 10.54 8.94
C ASN A 98 -0.35 11.17 8.99
N LYS A 99 -0.11 12.07 9.94
CA LYS A 99 1.16 12.83 10.09
C LYS A 99 2.43 11.95 10.21
N LYS A 100 2.28 10.65 10.38
CA LYS A 100 3.38 9.69 10.57
C LYS A 100 3.78 8.95 9.28
N GLU A 101 2.95 9.03 8.26
CA GLU A 101 3.23 8.33 7.00
C GLU A 101 4.23 9.15 6.17
N LYS A 102 5.38 8.55 5.91
CA LYS A 102 6.46 9.15 5.10
C LYS A 102 6.44 8.71 3.64
N TYR A 103 5.63 7.68 3.33
CA TYR A 103 5.58 7.06 2.01
C TYR A 103 4.27 7.41 1.33
N GLN A 104 4.31 7.59 0.01
CA GLN A 104 3.13 7.84 -0.82
C GLN A 104 2.40 6.55 -1.20
N GLY A 105 3.07 5.41 -1.16
CA GLY A 105 2.51 4.10 -1.37
C GLY A 105 3.12 3.07 -0.43
N VAL A 106 2.41 1.97 -0.21
CA VAL A 106 2.93 0.82 0.53
C VAL A 106 2.15 -0.45 0.18
N TYR A 107 2.88 -1.51 -0.14
CA TYR A 107 2.34 -2.85 -0.22
C TYR A 107 2.39 -3.54 1.15
N THR A 108 1.31 -4.18 1.53
CA THR A 108 1.20 -4.90 2.81
C THR A 108 0.55 -6.26 2.59
N VAL A 109 1.17 -7.30 3.14
CA VAL A 109 0.67 -8.67 3.06
C VAL A 109 0.48 -9.27 4.45
N GLY A 110 -0.58 -10.06 4.61
CA GLY A 110 -0.84 -10.84 5.83
C GLY A 110 -2.28 -11.33 5.90
N SER A 111 -2.51 -12.47 6.55
CA SER A 111 -3.86 -13.04 6.77
C SER A 111 -4.69 -13.31 5.52
N GLY A 112 -4.05 -13.61 4.41
CA GLY A 112 -4.76 -13.73 3.13
C GLY A 112 -5.19 -12.39 2.54
N VAL A 113 -4.69 -11.27 3.06
CA VAL A 113 -4.85 -9.93 2.52
C VAL A 113 -3.57 -9.52 1.81
N ARG A 114 -3.70 -9.05 0.59
CA ARG A 114 -2.66 -8.40 -0.22
C ARG A 114 -3.17 -7.03 -0.59
N LEU A 115 -2.63 -6.02 0.09
CA LEU A 115 -3.14 -4.65 0.09
C LEU A 115 -2.11 -3.70 -0.50
N ILE A 116 -2.52 -2.93 -1.49
CA ILE A 116 -1.82 -1.71 -1.91
C ILE A 116 -2.53 -0.52 -1.27
N THR A 117 -1.79 0.27 -0.51
CA THR A 117 -2.28 1.54 0.05
C THR A 117 -1.58 2.69 -0.65
N LEU A 118 -2.35 3.62 -1.17
CA LEU A 118 -1.84 4.87 -1.74
C LEU A 118 -2.32 6.03 -0.88
N TYR A 119 -1.39 6.94 -0.55
CA TYR A 119 -1.65 8.12 0.26
C TYR A 119 -1.85 9.34 -0.63
N PRO A 120 -2.60 10.35 -0.20
CA PRO A 120 -2.91 11.52 -1.01
C PRO A 120 -1.70 12.43 -1.19
N PHE A 121 -1.73 13.21 -2.24
CA PHE A 121 -0.72 14.19 -2.62
C PHE A 121 -1.05 15.58 -2.06
N PRO A 122 -0.07 16.42 -1.70
CA PRO A 122 -0.32 17.79 -1.24
C PRO A 122 -0.95 18.66 -2.33
N LYS A 123 -1.93 19.49 -1.98
CA LYS A 123 -2.54 20.47 -2.92
C LYS A 123 -1.58 21.55 -3.39
N SER A 124 -0.50 21.78 -2.65
CA SER A 124 0.59 22.67 -3.10
C SER A 124 1.35 22.11 -4.30
N ASN A 125 1.13 20.86 -4.67
CA ASN A 125 1.90 20.13 -5.67
C ASN A 125 3.41 20.08 -5.39
N GLN A 126 3.82 20.27 -4.14
CA GLN A 126 5.20 20.23 -3.69
C GLN A 126 5.44 19.05 -2.75
N LEU A 127 6.57 18.36 -2.94
CA LEU A 127 7.07 17.37 -1.98
C LEU A 127 8.31 17.91 -1.29
N ILE A 128 8.27 17.93 0.04
CA ILE A 128 9.40 18.33 0.87
C ILE A 128 10.31 17.11 1.05
N LEU A 129 11.55 17.21 0.58
CA LEU A 129 12.55 16.12 0.62
C LEU A 129 13.40 16.16 1.90
N GLY A 130 13.35 17.27 2.66
CA GLY A 130 14.09 17.45 3.90
C GLY A 130 15.21 18.50 3.82
N LYS A 131 16.03 18.59 4.87
CA LYS A 131 17.08 19.61 4.99
C LYS A 131 18.34 19.28 4.19
N GLU A 132 18.65 18.01 4.06
CA GLU A 132 19.83 17.55 3.35
C GLU A 132 19.57 17.51 1.83
N ARG A 133 20.64 17.69 1.05
CA ARG A 133 20.55 17.56 -0.40
C ARG A 133 20.06 16.16 -0.78
N PRO A 134 19.03 16.07 -1.64
CA PRO A 134 18.50 14.77 -2.05
C PRO A 134 19.56 13.91 -2.73
N THR A 135 19.54 12.61 -2.42
CA THR A 135 20.44 11.65 -3.07
C THR A 135 20.08 11.46 -4.54
N HIS A 136 21.06 11.08 -5.36
CA HIS A 136 20.82 10.76 -6.77
C HIS A 136 19.73 9.68 -6.94
N LYS A 137 19.69 8.68 -6.08
CA LYS A 137 18.66 7.63 -6.11
C LYS A 137 17.25 8.22 -5.92
N LEU A 138 17.09 9.15 -4.97
CA LEU A 138 15.82 9.81 -4.72
C LEU A 138 15.40 10.69 -5.91
N LEU A 139 16.33 11.44 -6.50
CA LEU A 139 16.06 12.25 -7.67
C LEU A 139 15.70 11.41 -8.91
N THR A 140 16.39 10.27 -9.10
CA THR A 140 16.06 9.32 -10.18
C THR A 140 14.65 8.76 -10.02
N TRP A 141 14.15 8.63 -8.77
CA TRP A 141 12.79 8.19 -8.49
C TRP A 141 11.73 9.13 -9.05
N TYR A 142 11.97 10.45 -8.99
CA TYR A 142 11.04 11.48 -9.45
C TYR A 142 11.34 12.02 -10.86
N LYS A 143 12.41 11.54 -11.48
CA LYS A 143 12.84 12.01 -12.81
C LYS A 143 11.73 11.82 -13.84
N GLY A 144 11.43 12.87 -14.60
CA GLY A 144 10.38 12.89 -15.62
C GLY A 144 8.96 13.19 -15.10
N TYR A 145 8.80 13.34 -13.77
CA TYR A 145 7.52 13.70 -13.15
C TYR A 145 7.59 15.03 -12.40
N ALA A 146 8.71 15.34 -11.79
CA ALA A 146 8.89 16.54 -10.98
C ALA A 146 9.94 17.48 -11.58
N SER A 147 9.93 18.73 -11.10
CA SER A 147 10.99 19.71 -11.37
C SER A 147 12.34 19.26 -10.83
N GLU A 148 13.41 19.93 -11.24
CA GLU A 148 14.68 19.83 -10.53
C GLU A 148 14.50 20.29 -9.07
N PRO A 149 15.26 19.67 -8.13
CA PRO A 149 15.14 20.00 -6.72
C PRO A 149 15.59 21.43 -6.44
N GLN A 150 14.77 22.15 -5.71
CA GLN A 150 15.03 23.51 -5.28
C GLN A 150 15.19 23.58 -3.77
N LYS A 151 16.05 24.47 -3.30
CA LYS A 151 16.24 24.71 -1.87
C LYS A 151 15.50 25.98 -1.48
N GLU A 152 14.51 25.86 -0.61
CA GLU A 152 13.80 26.98 -0.03
C GLU A 152 13.98 26.97 1.48
N LYS A 153 14.52 28.07 2.05
CA LYS A 153 14.90 28.17 3.47
C LYS A 153 15.80 26.99 3.88
N ASP A 154 15.29 26.12 4.75
CA ASP A 154 16.02 24.98 5.29
C ASP A 154 15.69 23.63 4.62
N ASN A 155 14.78 23.62 3.64
CA ASN A 155 14.33 22.37 3.05
C ASN A 155 14.53 22.34 1.53
N TRP A 156 14.83 21.15 1.04
CA TRP A 156 14.75 20.83 -0.37
C TRP A 156 13.32 20.42 -0.73
N HIS A 157 12.83 20.85 -1.87
CA HIS A 157 11.54 20.45 -2.41
C HIS A 157 11.62 20.21 -3.91
N ILE A 158 10.64 19.49 -4.42
CA ILE A 158 10.38 19.27 -5.84
C ILE A 158 8.92 19.60 -6.11
N GLU A 159 8.64 20.10 -7.31
CA GLU A 159 7.32 20.53 -7.73
C GLU A 159 6.77 19.62 -8.82
N PHE A 160 5.46 19.45 -8.79
CA PHE A 160 4.72 18.70 -9.79
C PHE A 160 3.64 19.61 -10.40
N THR A 161 3.20 19.27 -11.59
CA THR A 161 1.88 19.68 -12.09
C THR A 161 0.85 18.64 -11.66
N GLU A 162 -0.45 18.96 -11.71
CA GLU A 162 -1.51 17.97 -11.45
C GLU A 162 -1.40 16.76 -12.38
N GLU A 163 -1.11 17.02 -13.67
CA GLU A 163 -0.92 15.97 -14.67
C GLU A 163 0.30 15.10 -14.34
N SER A 164 1.44 15.69 -14.02
CA SER A 164 2.64 14.93 -13.69
C SER A 164 2.51 14.17 -12.37
N ALA A 165 1.79 14.70 -11.39
CA ALA A 165 1.44 13.98 -10.16
C ALA A 165 0.56 12.76 -10.47
N ARG A 166 -0.45 12.90 -11.36
CA ARG A 166 -1.28 11.79 -11.81
C ARG A 166 -0.46 10.72 -12.51
N ARG A 167 0.41 11.11 -13.46
CA ARG A 167 1.32 10.19 -14.15
C ARG A 167 2.25 9.48 -13.17
N TYR A 168 2.85 10.21 -12.23
CA TYR A 168 3.71 9.64 -11.19
C TYR A 168 2.98 8.55 -10.38
N TYR A 169 1.71 8.79 -9.99
CA TYR A 169 0.92 7.81 -9.25
C TYR A 169 0.62 6.54 -10.07
N LEU A 170 0.29 6.67 -11.35
CA LEU A 170 -0.07 5.53 -12.19
C LEU A 170 1.16 4.79 -12.72
N GLU A 171 2.11 5.52 -13.28
CA GLU A 171 3.23 4.95 -14.03
C GLU A 171 4.41 4.54 -13.11
N ARG A 172 4.52 5.14 -11.93
CA ARG A 172 5.65 4.90 -11.04
C ARG A 172 5.23 4.26 -9.72
N LEU A 173 4.35 4.93 -8.97
CA LEU A 173 4.02 4.53 -7.61
C LEU A 173 3.18 3.24 -7.58
N LEU A 174 2.07 3.21 -8.31
CA LEU A 174 1.18 2.03 -8.37
C LEU A 174 1.92 0.81 -8.92
N LEU A 175 2.66 0.96 -10.03
CA LEU A 175 3.43 -0.13 -10.61
C LEU A 175 4.54 -0.64 -9.69
N HIS A 176 5.14 0.24 -8.90
CA HIS A 176 6.12 -0.16 -7.88
C HIS A 176 5.50 -1.06 -6.80
N GLU A 177 4.35 -0.67 -6.28
CA GLU A 177 3.64 -1.47 -5.27
C GLU A 177 3.14 -2.81 -5.83
N ILE A 178 2.71 -2.84 -7.09
CA ILE A 178 2.41 -4.08 -7.82
C ILE A 178 3.67 -4.93 -7.97
N GLY A 179 4.81 -4.32 -8.27
CA GLY A 179 6.10 -5.02 -8.33
C GLY A 179 6.47 -5.74 -7.03
N HIS A 180 6.15 -5.15 -5.87
CA HIS A 180 6.32 -5.83 -4.57
C HIS A 180 5.42 -7.07 -4.45
N TYR A 181 4.17 -6.99 -4.91
CA TYR A 181 3.27 -8.14 -4.94
C TYR A 181 3.78 -9.25 -5.86
N VAL A 182 4.19 -8.92 -7.07
CA VAL A 182 4.72 -9.89 -8.05
C VAL A 182 5.96 -10.58 -7.48
N ASN A 183 6.90 -9.83 -6.91
CA ASN A 183 8.11 -10.38 -6.31
C ASN A 183 7.79 -11.33 -5.14
N GLU A 184 6.85 -10.97 -4.27
CA GLU A 184 6.41 -11.84 -3.17
C GLU A 184 5.84 -13.16 -3.70
N THR A 185 5.05 -13.12 -4.76
CA THR A 185 4.44 -14.29 -5.37
C THR A 185 5.50 -15.20 -6.00
N LEU A 186 6.47 -14.63 -6.70
CA LEU A 186 7.58 -15.38 -7.29
C LEU A 186 8.44 -16.08 -6.24
N VAL A 187 8.76 -15.40 -5.15
CA VAL A 187 9.53 -15.99 -4.03
C VAL A 187 8.75 -17.14 -3.38
N ARG A 188 7.46 -16.98 -3.18
CA ARG A 188 6.60 -18.06 -2.64
C ARG A 188 6.59 -19.29 -3.54
N ASN A 189 6.41 -19.09 -4.84
CA ASN A 189 6.36 -20.19 -5.81
C ASN A 189 7.68 -20.95 -5.87
N LYS A 190 8.82 -20.26 -5.84
CA LYS A 190 10.15 -20.88 -5.74
C LYS A 190 10.31 -21.71 -4.47
N THR A 191 9.89 -21.17 -3.33
CA THR A 191 9.99 -21.88 -2.04
C THR A 191 9.04 -23.09 -2.00
N ALA A 192 7.87 -23.03 -2.60
CA ALA A 192 6.92 -24.13 -2.67
C ALA A 192 7.46 -25.27 -3.56
N ARG A 193 8.06 -24.95 -4.72
CA ARG A 193 8.71 -25.94 -5.59
C ARG A 193 9.87 -26.64 -4.88
N TYR A 194 10.77 -25.89 -4.26
CA TYR A 194 11.89 -26.45 -3.51
C TYR A 194 11.47 -27.42 -2.41
N LYS A 195 10.38 -27.10 -1.69
CA LYS A 195 9.81 -27.99 -0.66
C LYS A 195 9.18 -29.27 -1.23
N SER A 196 8.50 -29.16 -2.38
CA SER A 196 7.90 -30.33 -3.03
C SER A 196 8.96 -31.28 -3.60
N GLU A 197 10.03 -30.75 -4.15
CA GLU A 197 11.16 -31.54 -4.67
C GLU A 197 11.91 -32.28 -3.55
N ASN A 198 12.12 -31.64 -2.38
CA ASN A 198 12.79 -32.26 -1.24
C ASN A 198 11.88 -33.15 -0.38
N SER A 199 10.58 -33.22 -0.65
CA SER A 199 9.66 -34.15 0.04
C SER A 199 9.32 -35.39 -0.78
N ALA A 200 9.89 -35.53 -1.98
CA ALA A 200 9.68 -36.67 -2.87
C ALA A 200 10.80 -37.72 -2.78
N ASP A 201 11.82 -37.49 -1.92
CA ASP A 201 12.85 -38.45 -1.51
C ASP A 201 12.48 -39.07 -0.14
#